data_0192e79bfcbc34199fc6382ae08cd705
#
_entry.id   0192e79bfcbc34199fc6382ae08cd705
#
_cell.length_a   1.000
_cell.length_b   1.000
_cell.length_c   1.000
_cell.angle_alpha   90.00
_cell.angle_beta   90.00
_cell.angle_gamma   90.00
#
_symmetry.space_group_name_H-M   'P 1'
#
loop_
_entity.id
_entity.type
_entity.pdbx_description
1 polymer ?
#
loop_
_entity_poly.entity_id
_entity_poly.type
_entity_poly.pdbx_seq_one_letter_code
_entity_poly.pdbx_strand_id
1 'polypeptide(L)'
;MTSATLEDDAAHVLVVDDDRRLRALLSSYLMKNGHRVTVAATAAEARTFLDGLAFDIIVLDVMMPGESGFEFAADLRKRSQVPILMLTARGEPQDRVLGLEIGVDDYLSKPFEPRELLLRIGSVLRRTRASPFGKPEAAIVRFGPFAFSLERGELRAGEEVVRITEREREMLRLLCASPGDSVSREVLSGLGGAAQERTVDVLINRLRRKIEQDPANPAYLQTARGTGYRLIADG
;
A
#
# COMPACT_ATOMS: atom_id res chain seq x y z
N MET A 1 34.78 0.96 -9.66
CA MET A 1 33.91 0.54 -8.54
C MET A 1 33.27 1.80 -8.00
N THR A 2 32.08 2.14 -8.50
CA THR A 2 31.36 3.36 -8.11
C THR A 2 30.58 3.05 -6.83
N SER A 3 31.04 3.57 -5.70
CA SER A 3 30.31 3.53 -4.44
C SER A 3 29.08 4.41 -4.62
N ALA A 4 27.90 3.80 -4.77
CA ALA A 4 26.65 4.53 -4.70
C ALA A 4 26.54 5.08 -3.27
N THR A 5 26.69 6.38 -3.12
CA THR A 5 26.33 7.10 -1.90
C THR A 5 24.83 6.88 -1.72
N LEU A 6 24.43 6.07 -0.73
CA LEU A 6 23.05 5.96 -0.30
C LEU A 6 22.65 7.37 0.15
N GLU A 7 21.63 7.94 -0.47
CA GLU A 7 21.05 9.19 -0.02
C GLU A 7 20.54 9.02 1.42
N ASP A 8 20.68 10.06 2.23
CA ASP A 8 20.32 10.04 3.67
C ASP A 8 18.82 9.71 3.90
N ASP A 9 18.01 9.71 2.83
CA ASP A 9 16.58 9.41 2.78
C ASP A 9 16.24 7.99 2.26
N ALA A 10 17.24 7.11 2.09
CA ALA A 10 17.01 5.74 1.65
C ALA A 10 16.22 4.93 2.69
N ALA A 11 15.08 4.34 2.27
CA ALA A 11 14.25 3.53 3.16
C ALA A 11 15.02 2.35 3.75
N HIS A 12 14.87 2.14 5.06
CA HIS A 12 15.50 1.06 5.80
C HIS A 12 14.56 -0.15 5.92
N VAL A 13 14.92 -1.24 5.27
CA VAL A 13 14.15 -2.49 5.24
C VAL A 13 14.76 -3.50 6.19
N LEU A 14 13.96 -4.07 7.09
CA LEU A 14 14.33 -5.24 7.87
C LEU A 14 13.79 -6.49 7.18
N VAL A 15 14.67 -7.44 6.82
CA VAL A 15 14.29 -8.74 6.23
C VAL A 15 14.48 -9.82 7.28
N VAL A 16 13.38 -10.48 7.66
CA VAL A 16 13.36 -11.54 8.67
C VAL A 16 12.91 -12.85 8.02
N ASP A 17 13.80 -13.80 7.90
CA ASP A 17 13.57 -15.10 7.23
C ASP A 17 14.65 -16.08 7.73
N ASP A 18 14.36 -17.33 7.97
CA ASP A 18 15.35 -18.34 8.43
C ASP A 18 16.24 -18.85 7.28
N ASP A 19 15.77 -18.74 6.01
CA ASP A 19 16.56 -19.13 4.85
C ASP A 19 17.69 -18.11 4.56
N ARG A 20 18.93 -18.52 4.86
CA ARG A 20 20.14 -17.71 4.62
C ARG A 20 20.29 -17.29 3.15
N ARG A 21 19.91 -18.15 2.20
CA ARG A 21 20.07 -17.86 0.76
C ARG A 21 19.09 -16.80 0.32
N LEU A 22 17.84 -16.91 0.78
CA LEU A 22 16.80 -15.93 0.50
C LEU A 22 17.15 -14.57 1.10
N ARG A 23 17.59 -14.52 2.38
CA ARG A 23 18.05 -13.27 2.99
C ARG A 23 19.17 -12.61 2.20
N ALA A 24 20.17 -13.37 1.76
CA ALA A 24 21.30 -12.84 0.99
C ALA A 24 20.85 -12.30 -0.38
N LEU A 25 19.96 -13.02 -1.07
CA LEU A 25 19.37 -12.61 -2.34
C LEU A 25 18.60 -11.30 -2.19
N LEU A 26 17.67 -11.25 -1.22
CA LEU A 26 16.82 -10.09 -0.99
C LEU A 26 17.65 -8.87 -0.56
N SER A 27 18.59 -9.04 0.37
CA SER A 27 19.49 -7.98 0.79
C SER A 27 20.25 -7.38 -0.39
N SER A 28 20.91 -8.22 -1.20
CA SER A 28 21.63 -7.76 -2.38
C SER A 28 20.74 -7.05 -3.39
N TYR A 29 19.54 -7.58 -3.65
CA TYR A 29 18.61 -7.01 -4.61
C TYR A 29 18.05 -5.66 -4.14
N LEU A 30 17.62 -5.55 -2.89
CA LEU A 30 17.06 -4.33 -2.33
C LEU A 30 18.13 -3.22 -2.21
N MET A 31 19.36 -3.55 -1.79
CA MET A 31 20.46 -2.58 -1.77
C MET A 31 20.79 -2.04 -3.16
N LYS A 32 20.78 -2.89 -4.20
CA LYS A 32 20.96 -2.44 -5.60
C LYS A 32 19.86 -1.49 -6.07
N ASN A 33 18.68 -1.55 -5.45
CA ASN A 33 17.53 -0.69 -5.75
C ASN A 33 17.39 0.48 -4.76
N GLY A 34 18.47 0.87 -4.07
CA GLY A 34 18.53 2.10 -3.28
C GLY A 34 17.98 2.01 -1.85
N HIS A 35 17.76 0.80 -1.31
CA HIS A 35 17.32 0.63 0.07
C HIS A 35 18.50 0.32 1.01
N ARG A 36 18.40 0.77 2.26
CA ARG A 36 19.22 0.24 3.37
C ARG A 36 18.58 -1.07 3.83
N VAL A 37 19.37 -2.10 4.10
CA VAL A 37 18.85 -3.41 4.46
C VAL A 37 19.57 -3.97 5.67
N THR A 38 18.80 -4.37 6.67
CA THR A 38 19.23 -5.21 7.80
C THR A 38 18.55 -6.57 7.66
N VAL A 39 19.26 -7.64 7.99
CA VAL A 39 18.72 -9.00 7.91
C VAL A 39 18.74 -9.67 9.28
N ALA A 40 17.70 -10.42 9.61
CA ALA A 40 17.58 -11.22 10.81
C ALA A 40 17.19 -12.66 10.45
N ALA A 41 17.78 -13.63 11.14
CA ALA A 41 17.48 -15.05 10.93
C ALA A 41 16.32 -15.55 11.81
N THR A 42 15.96 -14.79 12.85
CA THR A 42 14.94 -15.16 13.84
C THR A 42 14.18 -13.94 14.34
N ALA A 43 13.02 -14.17 14.91
CA ALA A 43 12.23 -13.13 15.59
C ALA A 43 13.01 -12.46 16.75
N ALA A 44 13.81 -13.23 17.50
CA ALA A 44 14.65 -12.70 18.58
C ALA A 44 15.72 -11.72 18.07
N GLU A 45 16.41 -12.07 17.00
CA GLU A 45 17.38 -11.18 16.34
C GLU A 45 16.71 -9.92 15.79
N ALA A 46 15.53 -10.07 15.17
CA ALA A 46 14.75 -8.95 14.67
C ALA A 46 14.37 -7.96 15.81
N ARG A 47 13.98 -8.46 16.98
CA ARG A 47 13.70 -7.61 18.15
C ARG A 47 14.92 -6.82 18.59
N THR A 48 16.10 -7.44 18.64
CA THR A 48 17.35 -6.77 19.00
C THR A 48 17.63 -5.60 18.07
N PHE A 49 17.40 -5.76 16.77
CA PHE A 49 17.56 -4.66 15.81
C PHE A 49 16.49 -3.58 15.99
N LEU A 50 15.23 -3.95 16.23
CA LEU A 50 14.13 -3.00 16.45
C LEU A 50 14.27 -2.17 17.72
N ASP A 51 15.00 -2.66 18.72
CA ASP A 51 15.30 -1.91 19.95
C ASP A 51 16.34 -0.80 19.73
N GLY A 52 17.20 -0.93 18.71
CA GLY A 52 18.29 0.02 18.45
C GLY A 52 18.19 0.79 17.12
N LEU A 53 17.35 0.35 16.19
CA LEU A 53 17.26 0.93 14.86
C LEU A 53 15.80 1.20 14.45
N ALA A 54 15.60 2.27 13.69
CA ALA A 54 14.34 2.54 13.04
C ALA A 54 14.29 1.89 11.65
N PHE A 55 13.15 1.28 11.35
CA PHE A 55 12.88 0.67 10.04
C PHE A 55 11.62 1.27 9.44
N ASP A 56 11.64 1.45 8.12
CA ASP A 56 10.50 1.95 7.35
C ASP A 56 9.52 0.83 6.97
N ILE A 57 10.01 -0.42 6.89
CA ILE A 57 9.22 -1.61 6.59
C ILE A 57 9.94 -2.88 7.05
N ILE A 58 9.16 -3.89 7.43
CA ILE A 58 9.62 -5.25 7.75
C ILE A 58 9.11 -6.20 6.67
N VAL A 59 10.00 -6.97 6.07
CA VAL A 59 9.70 -8.13 5.22
C VAL A 59 9.88 -9.37 6.09
N LEU A 60 8.79 -10.09 6.37
CA LEU A 60 8.73 -11.11 7.42
C LEU A 60 8.26 -12.45 6.87
N ASP A 61 9.05 -13.48 7.03
CA ASP A 61 8.60 -14.85 6.75
C ASP A 61 7.59 -15.32 7.81
N VAL A 62 6.53 -15.97 7.34
CA VAL A 62 5.54 -16.62 8.22
C VAL A 62 6.11 -17.86 8.88
N MET A 63 6.87 -18.67 8.13
CA MET A 63 7.32 -19.99 8.53
C MET A 63 8.74 -19.97 9.10
N MET A 64 8.89 -19.47 10.33
CA MET A 64 10.19 -19.47 11.01
C MET A 64 10.23 -20.51 12.12
N PRO A 65 11.40 -21.15 12.40
CA PRO A 65 11.57 -22.07 13.52
C PRO A 65 11.40 -21.35 14.88
N GLY A 66 10.68 -21.99 15.79
CA GLY A 66 10.43 -21.49 17.14
C GLY A 66 9.24 -20.53 17.18
N GLU A 67 9.45 -19.26 16.93
CA GLU A 67 8.39 -18.26 16.87
C GLU A 67 7.98 -17.97 15.42
N SER A 68 6.72 -18.15 15.10
CA SER A 68 6.19 -17.87 13.76
C SER A 68 6.16 -16.37 13.45
N GLY A 69 6.15 -16.02 12.15
CA GLY A 69 6.01 -14.62 11.73
C GLY A 69 4.70 -13.98 12.21
N PHE A 70 3.62 -14.76 12.34
CA PHE A 70 2.34 -14.26 12.87
C PHE A 70 2.44 -13.90 14.35
N GLU A 71 3.04 -14.74 15.18
CA GLU A 71 3.25 -14.47 16.61
C GLU A 71 4.13 -13.25 16.82
N PHE A 72 5.22 -13.16 16.07
CA PHE A 72 6.10 -12.00 16.08
C PHE A 72 5.38 -10.71 15.66
N ALA A 73 4.60 -10.74 14.57
CA ALA A 73 3.84 -9.57 14.11
C ALA A 73 2.78 -9.14 15.13
N ALA A 74 2.04 -10.09 15.71
CA ALA A 74 1.03 -9.80 16.73
C ALA A 74 1.63 -9.15 17.99
N ASP A 75 2.81 -9.62 18.40
CA ASP A 75 3.54 -9.01 19.53
C ASP A 75 4.06 -7.61 19.18
N LEU A 76 4.64 -7.45 17.99
CA LEU A 76 5.16 -6.17 17.51
C LEU A 76 4.06 -5.11 17.41
N ARG A 77 2.87 -5.45 16.96
CA ARG A 77 1.73 -4.53 16.82
C ARG A 77 1.25 -3.92 18.14
N LYS A 78 1.57 -4.53 19.28
CA LYS A 78 1.27 -3.94 20.61
C LYS A 78 2.08 -2.67 20.89
N ARG A 79 3.23 -2.48 20.20
CA ARG A 79 4.19 -1.39 20.49
C ARG A 79 4.67 -0.63 19.24
N SER A 80 4.40 -1.11 18.03
CA SER A 80 4.91 -0.52 16.80
C SER A 80 3.90 -0.61 15.66
N GLN A 81 3.83 0.47 14.88
CA GLN A 81 3.04 0.56 13.65
C GLN A 81 3.91 0.46 12.38
N VAL A 82 5.17 0.01 12.53
CA VAL A 82 6.04 -0.19 11.37
C VAL A 82 5.37 -1.14 10.37
N PRO A 83 5.31 -0.79 9.08
CA PRO A 83 4.66 -1.62 8.08
C PRO A 83 5.28 -3.02 7.99
N ILE A 84 4.42 -4.05 7.83
CA ILE A 84 4.84 -5.44 7.69
C ILE A 84 4.32 -6.00 6.37
N LEU A 85 5.24 -6.50 5.53
CA LEU A 85 4.94 -7.30 4.35
C LEU A 85 5.30 -8.74 4.67
N MET A 86 4.29 -9.62 4.70
CA MET A 86 4.51 -11.04 5.01
C MET A 86 4.86 -11.86 3.78
N LEU A 87 5.86 -12.75 3.93
CA LEU A 87 6.19 -13.79 2.97
C LEU A 87 5.55 -15.11 3.44
N THR A 88 4.75 -15.76 2.60
CA THR A 88 4.06 -17.02 2.95
C THR A 88 4.31 -18.10 1.92
N ALA A 89 4.45 -19.35 2.36
CA ALA A 89 4.71 -20.49 1.47
C ALA A 89 3.51 -20.87 0.58
N ARG A 90 2.28 -20.56 0.99
CA ARG A 90 1.04 -20.60 0.19
C ARG A 90 -0.01 -19.77 0.89
N GLY A 91 -0.70 -18.92 0.11
CA GLY A 91 -1.79 -18.11 0.63
C GLY A 91 -3.02 -18.97 0.90
N GLU A 92 -3.02 -19.72 1.99
CA GLU A 92 -4.27 -20.30 2.48
C GLU A 92 -5.21 -19.14 2.86
N PRO A 93 -6.49 -19.21 2.52
CA PRO A 93 -7.44 -18.15 2.87
C PRO A 93 -7.43 -17.80 4.36
N GLN A 94 -7.13 -18.79 5.23
CA GLN A 94 -7.03 -18.63 6.69
C GLN A 94 -5.84 -17.76 7.11
N ASP A 95 -4.67 -17.91 6.47
CA ASP A 95 -3.48 -17.10 6.76
C ASP A 95 -3.71 -15.63 6.43
N ARG A 96 -4.43 -15.36 5.35
CA ARG A 96 -4.79 -13.99 4.95
C ARG A 96 -5.76 -13.33 5.92
N VAL A 97 -6.73 -14.09 6.42
CA VAL A 97 -7.69 -13.59 7.44
C VAL A 97 -6.95 -13.30 8.75
N LEU A 98 -6.13 -14.23 9.23
CA LEU A 98 -5.35 -14.06 10.46
C LEU A 98 -4.44 -12.83 10.39
N GLY A 99 -3.78 -12.63 9.28
CA GLY A 99 -2.91 -11.46 9.17
C GLY A 99 -3.65 -10.14 9.02
N LEU A 100 -4.85 -10.11 8.42
CA LEU A 100 -5.71 -8.92 8.44
C LEU A 100 -6.13 -8.57 9.86
N GLU A 101 -6.43 -9.57 10.71
CA GLU A 101 -6.73 -9.39 12.13
C GLU A 101 -5.53 -8.87 12.92
N ILE A 102 -4.31 -9.30 12.58
CA ILE A 102 -3.06 -8.83 13.20
C ILE A 102 -2.69 -7.40 12.71
N GLY A 103 -3.21 -6.96 11.57
CA GLY A 103 -2.90 -5.66 10.98
C GLY A 103 -1.60 -5.67 10.15
N VAL A 104 -1.40 -6.72 9.35
CA VAL A 104 -0.33 -6.80 8.36
C VAL A 104 -0.71 -5.98 7.13
N ASP A 105 0.25 -5.28 6.52
CA ASP A 105 -0.01 -4.28 5.47
C ASP A 105 -0.05 -4.88 4.06
N ASP A 106 0.65 -5.98 3.79
CA ASP A 106 0.61 -6.71 2.52
C ASP A 106 1.15 -8.14 2.66
N TYR A 107 0.88 -8.98 1.65
CA TYR A 107 1.29 -10.38 1.56
C TYR A 107 1.93 -10.68 0.23
N LEU A 108 2.95 -11.57 0.25
CA LEU A 108 3.58 -12.09 -0.96
C LEU A 108 3.79 -13.59 -0.83
N SER A 109 3.23 -14.36 -1.76
CA SER A 109 3.33 -15.83 -1.75
C SER A 109 4.68 -16.29 -2.33
N LYS A 110 5.36 -17.21 -1.64
CA LYS A 110 6.53 -17.93 -2.16
C LYS A 110 6.07 -19.08 -3.10
N PRO A 111 6.72 -19.29 -4.27
CA PRO A 111 7.84 -18.53 -4.81
C PRO A 111 7.39 -17.21 -5.45
N PHE A 112 8.25 -16.18 -5.38
CA PHE A 112 8.00 -14.86 -5.95
C PHE A 112 9.25 -14.33 -6.69
N GLU A 113 9.00 -13.39 -7.59
CA GLU A 113 10.08 -12.65 -8.25
C GLU A 113 10.56 -11.48 -7.36
N PRO A 114 11.88 -11.25 -7.20
CA PRO A 114 12.39 -10.13 -6.40
C PRO A 114 11.85 -8.76 -6.83
N ARG A 115 11.49 -8.62 -8.11
CA ARG A 115 10.86 -7.41 -8.65
C ARG A 115 9.46 -7.19 -8.06
N GLU A 116 8.68 -8.26 -7.86
CA GLU A 116 7.35 -8.15 -7.25
C GLU A 116 7.47 -7.67 -5.80
N LEU A 117 8.39 -8.24 -5.02
CA LEU A 117 8.67 -7.77 -3.66
C LEU A 117 9.02 -6.28 -3.64
N LEU A 118 9.91 -5.82 -4.52
CA LEU A 118 10.30 -4.41 -4.61
C LEU A 118 9.11 -3.48 -4.88
N LEU A 119 8.22 -3.86 -5.81
CA LEU A 119 7.02 -3.09 -6.14
C LEU A 119 6.05 -3.01 -4.96
N ARG A 120 5.89 -4.11 -4.20
CA ARG A 120 5.06 -4.15 -3.00
C ARG A 120 5.64 -3.31 -1.87
N ILE A 121 6.95 -3.40 -1.61
CA ILE A 121 7.66 -2.52 -0.67
C ILE A 121 7.41 -1.05 -1.04
N GLY A 122 7.62 -0.67 -2.29
CA GLY A 122 7.38 0.69 -2.77
C GLY A 122 5.92 1.14 -2.58
N SER A 123 4.96 0.25 -2.80
CA SER A 123 3.53 0.53 -2.58
C SER A 123 3.22 0.76 -1.10
N VAL A 124 3.76 -0.06 -0.19
CA VAL A 124 3.58 0.09 1.25
C VAL A 124 4.23 1.38 1.75
N LEU A 125 5.48 1.64 1.35
CA LEU A 125 6.22 2.85 1.75
C LEU A 125 5.57 4.14 1.27
N ARG A 126 4.99 4.17 0.07
CA ARG A 126 4.23 5.36 -0.39
C ARG A 126 3.04 5.65 0.50
N ARG A 127 2.33 4.61 0.95
CA ARG A 127 1.18 4.76 1.87
C ARG A 127 1.61 5.31 3.24
N THR A 128 2.80 4.95 3.72
CA THR A 128 3.33 5.41 5.01
C THR A 128 4.08 6.74 4.96
N ARG A 129 4.83 7.00 3.87
CA ARG A 129 5.56 8.27 3.67
C ARG A 129 4.66 9.45 3.32
N ALA A 130 3.39 9.23 2.98
CA ALA A 130 2.41 10.30 2.84
C ALA A 130 2.08 11.02 4.16
N SER A 131 2.78 10.69 5.27
CA SER A 131 2.70 11.41 6.55
C SER A 131 4.08 11.74 7.12
N PRO A 132 4.71 12.87 6.75
CA PRO A 132 5.98 13.31 7.35
C PRO A 132 5.84 13.89 8.77
N PHE A 133 4.66 14.03 9.33
CA PHE A 133 4.43 14.59 10.68
C PHE A 133 3.36 13.81 11.44
N GLY A 134 3.71 13.41 12.65
CA GLY A 134 3.01 12.59 13.62
C GLY A 134 1.50 12.76 13.75
N LYS A 135 0.81 11.61 13.96
CA LYS A 135 -0.60 11.24 13.85
C LYS A 135 -1.11 11.31 12.42
N PRO A 136 -1.71 10.25 11.85
CA PRO A 136 -2.36 10.36 10.57
C PRO A 136 -3.52 11.35 10.70
N GLU A 137 -3.30 12.60 10.33
CA GLU A 137 -4.40 13.35 9.74
C GLU A 137 -4.80 12.49 8.55
N ALA A 138 -6.01 12.02 8.56
CA ALA A 138 -6.60 11.19 7.51
C ALA A 138 -6.10 11.71 6.16
N ALA A 139 -5.38 10.88 5.39
CA ALA A 139 -4.82 11.32 4.12
C ALA A 139 -5.96 11.90 3.29
N ILE A 140 -6.01 13.23 3.21
CA ILE A 140 -7.07 13.99 2.55
C ILE A 140 -6.56 14.38 1.17
N VAL A 141 -7.17 13.80 0.15
CA VAL A 141 -6.92 14.19 -1.24
C VAL A 141 -7.86 15.34 -1.61
N ARG A 142 -7.29 16.47 -2.02
CA ARG A 142 -8.03 17.66 -2.42
C ARG A 142 -8.08 17.75 -3.95
N PHE A 143 -9.23 18.13 -4.47
CA PHE A 143 -9.43 18.36 -5.91
C PHE A 143 -10.54 19.41 -6.09
N GLY A 144 -10.15 20.63 -6.46
CA GLY A 144 -11.03 21.79 -6.50
C GLY A 144 -11.69 22.06 -5.14
N PRO A 145 -13.04 22.21 -5.07
CA PRO A 145 -13.73 22.46 -3.80
C PRO A 145 -13.88 21.20 -2.93
N PHE A 146 -13.43 20.03 -3.40
CA PHE A 146 -13.65 18.76 -2.73
C PHE A 146 -12.41 18.30 -1.94
N ALA A 147 -12.69 17.58 -0.85
CA ALA A 147 -11.71 16.91 -0.02
C ALA A 147 -12.20 15.49 0.29
N PHE A 148 -11.42 14.48 -0.06
CA PHE A 148 -11.73 13.07 0.23
C PHE A 148 -10.79 12.52 1.28
N SER A 149 -11.33 12.08 2.42
CA SER A 149 -10.58 11.39 3.46
C SER A 149 -10.45 9.90 3.10
N LEU A 150 -9.24 9.44 2.80
CA LEU A 150 -8.96 8.03 2.49
C LEU A 150 -9.30 7.10 3.66
N GLU A 151 -9.05 7.53 4.89
CA GLU A 151 -9.32 6.76 6.10
C GLU A 151 -10.83 6.62 6.35
N ARG A 152 -11.52 7.76 6.44
CA ARG A 152 -12.96 7.79 6.73
C ARG A 152 -13.81 7.41 5.52
N GLY A 153 -13.28 7.48 4.30
CA GLY A 153 -14.03 7.33 3.07
C GLY A 153 -15.12 8.41 2.91
N GLU A 154 -14.87 9.60 3.45
CA GLU A 154 -15.80 10.70 3.44
C GLU A 154 -15.40 11.74 2.40
N LEU A 155 -16.33 12.12 1.54
CA LEU A 155 -16.17 13.20 0.57
C LEU A 155 -16.85 14.46 1.11
N ARG A 156 -16.12 15.59 1.10
CA ARG A 156 -16.64 16.90 1.52
C ARG A 156 -16.48 17.92 0.41
N ALA A 157 -17.41 18.87 0.36
CA ALA A 157 -17.29 20.10 -0.43
C ALA A 157 -17.26 21.28 0.57
N GLY A 158 -16.09 21.81 0.85
CA GLY A 158 -15.92 22.69 2.00
C GLY A 158 -16.28 21.99 3.30
N GLU A 159 -17.28 22.54 4.04
CA GLU A 159 -17.77 21.93 5.29
C GLU A 159 -18.89 20.91 5.10
N GLU A 160 -19.51 20.85 3.92
CA GLU A 160 -20.63 19.96 3.65
C GLU A 160 -20.17 18.56 3.26
N VAL A 161 -20.84 17.54 3.82
CA VAL A 161 -20.61 16.13 3.47
C VAL A 161 -21.36 15.80 2.19
N VAL A 162 -20.64 15.40 1.14
CA VAL A 162 -21.24 14.91 -0.11
C VAL A 162 -21.61 13.45 0.05
N ARG A 163 -22.90 13.14 -0.06
CA ARG A 163 -23.38 11.75 0.07
C ARG A 163 -22.94 10.89 -1.11
N ILE A 164 -22.12 9.90 -0.82
CA ILE A 164 -21.65 8.88 -1.75
C ILE A 164 -22.04 7.48 -1.27
N THR A 165 -22.34 6.60 -2.21
CA THR A 165 -22.62 5.18 -1.92
C THR A 165 -21.33 4.44 -1.58
N GLU A 166 -21.42 3.24 -0.99
CA GLU A 166 -20.23 2.44 -0.66
C GLU A 166 -19.38 2.12 -1.90
N ARG A 167 -20.02 1.80 -3.01
CA ARG A 167 -19.33 1.57 -4.30
C ARG A 167 -18.63 2.81 -4.83
N GLU A 168 -19.23 3.98 -4.72
CA GLU A 168 -18.59 5.26 -5.09
C GLU A 168 -17.42 5.60 -4.17
N ARG A 169 -17.55 5.28 -2.88
CA ARG A 169 -16.49 5.44 -1.88
C ARG A 169 -15.27 4.58 -2.19
N GLU A 170 -15.51 3.31 -2.48
CA GLU A 170 -14.46 2.36 -2.83
C GLU A 170 -13.71 2.80 -4.10
N MET A 171 -14.44 3.26 -5.10
CA MET A 171 -13.89 3.81 -6.34
C MET A 171 -13.05 5.06 -6.11
N LEU A 172 -13.52 6.01 -5.28
CA LEU A 172 -12.74 7.19 -4.90
C LEU A 172 -11.48 6.81 -4.13
N ARG A 173 -11.53 5.82 -3.23
CA ARG A 173 -10.34 5.33 -2.54
C ARG A 173 -9.28 4.83 -3.51
N LEU A 174 -9.67 4.03 -4.50
CA LEU A 174 -8.73 3.52 -5.52
C LEU A 174 -8.12 4.64 -6.37
N LEU A 175 -8.93 5.62 -6.78
CA LEU A 175 -8.49 6.77 -7.58
C LEU A 175 -7.63 7.75 -6.77
N CYS A 176 -7.97 7.96 -5.50
CA CYS A 176 -7.25 8.85 -4.59
C CYS A 176 -5.98 8.20 -4.01
N ALA A 177 -5.80 6.88 -4.12
CA ALA A 177 -4.58 6.21 -3.68
C ALA A 177 -3.34 6.59 -4.50
N SER A 178 -3.54 6.97 -5.77
CA SER A 178 -2.48 7.44 -6.68
C SER A 178 -3.03 8.58 -7.56
N PRO A 179 -3.17 9.80 -7.02
CA PRO A 179 -3.68 10.93 -7.78
C PRO A 179 -2.81 11.23 -9.00
N GLY A 180 -3.45 11.51 -10.14
CA GLY A 180 -2.77 11.73 -11.43
C GLY A 180 -2.49 10.46 -12.22
N ASP A 181 -2.36 9.30 -11.58
CA ASP A 181 -2.13 8.03 -12.24
C ASP A 181 -3.43 7.43 -12.80
N SER A 182 -3.28 6.66 -13.89
CA SER A 182 -4.41 5.97 -14.51
C SER A 182 -4.70 4.65 -13.79
N VAL A 183 -5.93 4.46 -13.33
CA VAL A 183 -6.43 3.22 -12.74
C VAL A 183 -7.26 2.48 -13.78
N SER A 184 -6.94 1.20 -14.02
CA SER A 184 -7.64 0.40 -15.03
C SER A 184 -9.08 0.08 -14.62
N ARG A 185 -9.94 -0.16 -15.63
CA ARG A 185 -11.34 -0.59 -15.39
C ARG A 185 -11.42 -1.89 -14.61
N GLU A 186 -10.50 -2.79 -14.84
CA GLU A 186 -10.39 -4.07 -14.14
C GLU A 186 -10.16 -3.85 -12.62
N VAL A 187 -9.20 -2.99 -12.26
CA VAL A 187 -8.93 -2.63 -10.87
C VAL A 187 -10.14 -1.94 -10.24
N LEU A 188 -10.77 -1.00 -10.95
CA LEU A 188 -11.96 -0.29 -10.47
C LEU A 188 -13.20 -1.19 -10.34
N SER A 189 -13.27 -2.30 -11.09
CA SER A 189 -14.35 -3.27 -11.00
C SER A 189 -14.22 -4.25 -9.83
N GLY A 190 -13.04 -4.33 -9.19
CA GLY A 190 -12.77 -5.24 -8.09
C GLY A 190 -12.71 -6.71 -8.52
N LEU A 191 -11.99 -7.03 -9.62
CA LEU A 191 -11.76 -8.39 -10.13
C LEU A 191 -13.01 -9.16 -10.62
N GLY A 192 -14.09 -8.49 -10.93
CA GLY A 192 -15.30 -9.11 -11.49
C GLY A 192 -15.43 -8.82 -12.97
N GLY A 193 -15.28 -9.81 -13.82
CA GLY A 193 -15.22 -9.83 -15.30
C GLY A 193 -16.05 -8.80 -16.10
N ALA A 194 -16.06 -8.90 -17.43
CA ALA A 194 -16.55 -7.92 -18.41
C ALA A 194 -17.98 -7.32 -18.17
N ALA A 195 -18.86 -8.01 -17.44
CA ALA A 195 -20.17 -7.49 -17.07
C ALA A 195 -20.07 -6.37 -16.01
N GLN A 196 -19.01 -6.34 -15.22
CA GLN A 196 -18.79 -5.32 -14.17
C GLN A 196 -18.01 -4.11 -14.70
N GLU A 197 -17.29 -4.23 -15.81
CA GLU A 197 -16.63 -3.08 -16.45
C GLU A 197 -17.63 -2.02 -16.91
N ARG A 198 -18.79 -2.42 -17.45
CA ARG A 198 -19.90 -1.50 -17.81
C ARG A 198 -20.47 -0.79 -16.57
N THR A 199 -20.40 -1.46 -15.41
CA THR A 199 -20.82 -0.88 -14.13
C THR A 199 -19.86 0.23 -13.68
N VAL A 200 -18.54 0.11 -13.97
CA VAL A 200 -17.54 1.14 -13.68
C VAL A 200 -17.89 2.45 -14.39
N ASP A 201 -18.18 2.42 -15.69
CA ASP A 201 -18.49 3.63 -16.46
C ASP A 201 -19.77 4.33 -15.93
N VAL A 202 -20.75 3.56 -15.47
CA VAL A 202 -21.97 4.12 -14.84
C VAL A 202 -21.64 4.78 -13.51
N LEU A 203 -20.80 4.16 -12.67
CA LEU A 203 -20.37 4.71 -11.37
C LEU A 203 -19.53 5.96 -11.54
N ILE A 204 -18.60 5.97 -12.50
CA ILE A 204 -17.81 7.15 -12.86
C ILE A 204 -18.72 8.30 -13.27
N ASN A 205 -19.72 8.06 -14.13
CA ASN A 205 -20.67 9.10 -14.53
C ASN A 205 -21.53 9.61 -13.36
N ARG A 206 -21.89 8.75 -12.40
CA ARG A 206 -22.57 9.17 -11.17
C ARG A 206 -21.68 10.03 -10.28
N LEU A 207 -20.40 9.65 -10.10
CA LEU A 207 -19.41 10.45 -9.37
C LEU A 207 -19.21 11.82 -10.04
N ARG A 208 -19.03 11.86 -11.36
CA ARG A 208 -18.90 13.13 -12.11
C ARG A 208 -20.07 14.08 -11.84
N ARG A 209 -21.30 13.59 -11.83
CA ARG A 209 -22.46 14.42 -11.51
C ARG A 209 -22.44 15.03 -10.11
N LYS A 210 -21.63 14.50 -9.19
CA LYS A 210 -21.49 14.98 -7.82
C LYS A 210 -20.29 15.89 -7.62
N ILE A 211 -19.23 15.73 -8.43
CA ILE A 211 -17.94 16.40 -8.21
C ILE A 211 -17.51 17.32 -9.37
N GLU A 212 -18.16 17.26 -10.51
CA GLU A 212 -17.83 18.09 -11.67
C GLU A 212 -18.88 19.15 -11.91
N GLN A 213 -18.46 20.33 -12.35
CA GLN A 213 -19.39 21.36 -12.81
C GLN A 213 -20.03 20.97 -14.15
N ASP A 214 -19.22 20.39 -15.03
CA ASP A 214 -19.67 19.80 -16.29
C ASP A 214 -19.24 18.33 -16.38
N PRO A 215 -20.15 17.38 -16.12
CA PRO A 215 -19.83 15.94 -16.20
C PRO A 215 -19.39 15.46 -17.57
N ALA A 216 -19.71 16.18 -18.66
CA ALA A 216 -19.30 15.85 -20.01
C ALA A 216 -17.84 16.26 -20.29
N ASN A 217 -17.37 17.33 -19.63
CA ASN A 217 -16.00 17.84 -19.71
C ASN A 217 -15.34 17.82 -18.32
N PRO A 218 -15.04 16.64 -17.75
CA PRO A 218 -14.61 16.51 -16.36
C PRO A 218 -13.22 17.11 -16.15
N ALA A 219 -13.09 17.97 -15.13
CA ALA A 219 -11.83 18.58 -14.70
C ALA A 219 -11.06 17.64 -13.78
N TYR A 220 -11.73 17.00 -12.82
CA TYR A 220 -11.10 16.20 -11.78
C TYR A 220 -11.06 14.70 -12.13
N LEU A 221 -12.18 14.11 -12.54
CA LEU A 221 -12.30 12.68 -12.82
C LEU A 221 -12.23 12.41 -14.33
N GLN A 222 -11.01 12.34 -14.85
CA GLN A 222 -10.73 12.25 -16.28
C GLN A 222 -10.71 10.82 -16.80
N THR A 223 -11.04 10.65 -18.11
CA THR A 223 -10.88 9.38 -18.81
C THR A 223 -9.45 9.25 -19.36
N ALA A 224 -8.74 8.20 -18.95
CA ALA A 224 -7.47 7.80 -19.55
C ALA A 224 -7.75 6.82 -20.69
N ARG A 225 -7.72 7.32 -21.94
CA ARG A 225 -8.07 6.53 -23.15
C ARG A 225 -7.23 5.27 -23.22
N GLY A 226 -7.89 4.13 -23.45
CA GLY A 226 -7.23 2.81 -23.54
C GLY A 226 -6.83 2.17 -22.22
N THR A 227 -6.85 2.92 -21.08
CA THR A 227 -6.42 2.41 -19.77
C THR A 227 -7.60 2.36 -18.79
N GLY A 228 -8.26 3.49 -18.52
CA GLY A 228 -9.30 3.56 -17.51
C GLY A 228 -9.63 5.00 -17.12
N TYR A 229 -9.45 5.32 -15.83
CA TYR A 229 -9.77 6.64 -15.26
C TYR A 229 -8.66 7.13 -14.34
N ARG A 230 -8.56 8.43 -14.15
CA ARG A 230 -7.63 9.07 -13.20
C ARG A 230 -8.32 10.23 -12.48
N LEU A 231 -7.90 10.47 -11.25
CA LEU A 231 -8.29 11.65 -10.50
C LEU A 231 -7.15 12.66 -10.51
N ILE A 232 -7.44 13.88 -10.91
CA ILE A 232 -6.51 15.01 -10.84
C ILE A 232 -6.72 15.68 -9.49
N ALA A 233 -5.71 15.61 -8.63
CA ALA A 233 -5.70 16.29 -7.34
C ALA A 233 -4.97 17.64 -7.44
N ASP A 234 -5.30 18.53 -6.51
CA ASP A 234 -4.54 19.75 -6.29
C ASP A 234 -3.17 19.37 -5.72
N GLY A 235 -2.09 19.98 -6.23
CA GLY A 235 -0.72 19.70 -5.81
C GLY A 235 -0.37 20.29 -4.45
#